data_7544b89f902262dea2d6430104d901ff
#
_entry.id   7544b89f902262dea2d6430104d901ff
#
_cell.length_a   1.000
_cell.length_b   1.000
_cell.length_c   1.000
_cell.angle_alpha   90.00
_cell.angle_beta   90.00
_cell.angle_gamma   90.00
#
_symmetry.space_group_name_H-M   'P 1'
#
loop_
_entity.id
_entity.type
_entity.pdbx_description
1 polymer ?
#
loop_
_entity_poly.entity_id
_entity_poly.type
_entity_poly.pdbx_seq_one_letter_code
_entity_poly.pdbx_strand_id
1 'polypeptide(L)'
;MFRKISEGDVFATNKENSCTSGPRTAILADGSLACVFMVNSTGGANDFVPMIAYSKDGSTWTEAKPVWPELEGKKSVFVSLRGAGDGQVCLAGKAWDIAYPGEPFWSDEAAGMKENKLVFSLASDAHAFPLPTEVDVPFYGSAEQPGGMLAEDGGKLTMIYSPYPTIEKKEEADINCMGILRSVDGGKTFSAGKFAQVDGPCQYGESWITRLTDGRLFVSTWQTAVPEKSTQYLLSDDDGATFAGPFVQPFRGQSTGIAAWKDGSVLIAYNQRKEGTVGVWLAMEKFNGTEVEVLENEPVWEANTITKSGTSGDFSQWTDFSFGEPSVTVLPDDSLLVTLWYQQNGVNGIRYVRLVRE
;
A
#
# COMPACT_ATOMS: atom_id res chain seq x y z
N MET A 1 7.28 -23.02 5.45
CA MET A 1 5.83 -23.15 5.19
C MET A 1 5.06 -22.25 6.13
N PHE A 2 4.00 -21.60 5.63
CA PHE A 2 3.14 -20.76 6.46
C PHE A 2 1.88 -21.54 6.86
N ARG A 3 1.61 -21.65 8.15
CA ARG A 3 0.41 -22.30 8.67
C ARG A 3 -0.56 -21.27 9.21
N LYS A 4 -1.79 -21.27 8.68
CA LYS A 4 -2.88 -20.42 9.15
C LYS A 4 -3.30 -20.83 10.57
N ILE A 5 -3.39 -19.86 11.48
CA ILE A 5 -3.86 -20.05 12.86
C ILE A 5 -5.20 -19.40 13.13
N SER A 6 -5.52 -18.30 12.45
CA SER A 6 -6.86 -17.70 12.46
C SER A 6 -7.13 -16.89 11.20
N GLU A 7 -8.40 -16.64 10.93
CA GLU A 7 -8.89 -15.81 9.84
C GLU A 7 -10.24 -15.18 10.26
N GLY A 8 -10.47 -13.94 9.84
CA GLY A 8 -11.72 -13.23 10.13
C GLY A 8 -11.74 -11.85 9.50
N ASP A 9 -12.67 -11.01 9.94
CA ASP A 9 -12.85 -9.67 9.44
C ASP A 9 -12.34 -8.62 10.43
N VAL A 10 -11.56 -7.65 9.92
CA VAL A 10 -11.31 -6.37 10.60
C VAL A 10 -12.54 -5.48 10.49
N PHE A 11 -13.16 -5.52 9.31
CA PHE A 11 -14.37 -4.76 9.00
C PHE A 11 -15.17 -5.51 7.94
N ALA A 12 -16.49 -5.49 8.03
CA ALA A 12 -17.37 -6.04 7.02
C ALA A 12 -18.67 -5.23 6.93
N THR A 13 -19.16 -5.04 5.71
CA THR A 13 -20.42 -4.35 5.44
C THR A 13 -21.15 -4.98 4.26
N ASN A 14 -22.47 -5.01 4.34
CA ASN A 14 -23.35 -5.41 3.25
C ASN A 14 -24.15 -4.23 2.67
N LYS A 15 -23.73 -2.99 3.00
CA LYS A 15 -24.36 -1.80 2.44
C LYS A 15 -24.10 -1.75 0.95
N GLU A 16 -25.15 -1.57 0.16
CA GLU A 16 -25.04 -1.16 -1.24
C GLU A 16 -24.26 0.16 -1.30
N ASN A 17 -23.49 0.36 -2.36
CA ASN A 17 -22.66 1.55 -2.54
C ASN A 17 -21.63 1.75 -1.40
N SER A 18 -20.93 0.69 -1.05
CA SER A 18 -19.80 0.74 -0.13
C SER A 18 -18.70 -0.18 -0.63
N CYS A 19 -17.51 0.37 -0.91
CA CYS A 19 -16.31 -0.37 -1.25
C CYS A 19 -15.24 -0.17 -0.18
N THR A 20 -14.36 -1.13 -0.04
CA THR A 20 -13.23 -1.06 0.88
C THR A 20 -11.92 -1.24 0.12
N SER A 21 -10.84 -0.57 0.57
CA SER A 21 -9.51 -0.68 -0.07
C SER A 21 -8.38 -0.38 0.91
N GLY A 22 -7.17 -0.73 0.53
CA GLY A 22 -5.92 -0.30 1.12
C GLY A 22 -5.71 -0.61 2.61
N PRO A 23 -5.99 -1.83 3.13
CA PRO A 23 -5.75 -2.10 4.54
C PRO A 23 -4.26 -2.11 4.88
N ARG A 24 -3.88 -1.39 5.95
CA ARG A 24 -2.52 -1.33 6.48
C ARG A 24 -2.54 -1.41 7.99
N THR A 25 -1.73 -2.30 8.54
CA THR A 25 -1.65 -2.54 9.98
C THR A 25 -0.32 -2.09 10.53
N ALA A 26 -0.34 -1.44 11.68
CA ALA A 26 0.84 -1.10 12.46
C ALA A 26 0.72 -1.60 13.91
N ILE A 27 1.87 -1.91 14.51
CA ILE A 27 1.98 -2.21 15.93
C ILE A 27 2.15 -0.90 16.68
N LEU A 28 1.37 -0.68 17.71
CA LEU A 28 1.40 0.50 18.55
C LEU A 28 2.41 0.33 19.70
N ALA A 29 2.74 1.45 20.37
CA ALA A 29 3.73 1.46 21.45
C ALA A 29 3.38 0.52 22.62
N ASP A 30 2.11 0.25 22.88
CA ASP A 30 1.63 -0.66 23.92
C ASP A 30 1.55 -2.14 23.44
N GLY A 31 1.98 -2.43 22.22
CA GLY A 31 1.92 -3.76 21.59
C GLY A 31 0.57 -4.10 20.96
N SER A 32 -0.44 -3.25 21.10
CA SER A 32 -1.70 -3.41 20.38
C SER A 32 -1.54 -3.06 18.87
N LEU A 33 -2.56 -3.31 18.09
CA LEU A 33 -2.55 -3.11 16.64
C LEU A 33 -3.59 -2.06 16.25
N ALA A 34 -3.24 -1.27 15.25
CA ALA A 34 -4.20 -0.45 14.51
C ALA A 34 -4.21 -0.87 13.04
N CYS A 35 -5.39 -0.96 12.44
CA CYS A 35 -5.57 -1.17 11.00
C CYS A 35 -6.31 0.01 10.40
N VAL A 36 -5.69 0.69 9.45
CA VAL A 36 -6.32 1.75 8.65
C VAL A 36 -6.67 1.20 7.28
N PHE A 37 -7.82 1.57 6.77
CA PHE A 37 -8.33 1.22 5.45
C PHE A 37 -9.28 2.30 4.94
N MET A 38 -9.55 2.34 3.66
CA MET A 38 -10.46 3.30 3.06
C MET A 38 -11.83 2.68 2.83
N VAL A 39 -12.87 3.51 2.97
CA VAL A 39 -14.24 3.21 2.53
C VAL A 39 -14.64 4.30 1.54
N ASN A 40 -15.23 3.92 0.42
CA ASN A 40 -15.78 4.83 -0.57
C ASN A 40 -17.10 4.29 -1.15
N SER A 41 -17.88 5.14 -1.79
CA SER A 41 -19.23 4.78 -2.27
C SER A 41 -19.21 3.77 -3.41
N THR A 42 -18.19 3.84 -4.31
CA THR A 42 -17.97 2.88 -5.39
C THR A 42 -16.48 2.75 -5.67
N GLY A 43 -16.05 1.69 -6.36
CA GLY A 43 -14.63 1.45 -6.67
C GLY A 43 -13.91 2.59 -7.38
N GLY A 44 -14.63 3.45 -8.12
CA GLY A 44 -14.05 4.57 -8.88
C GLY A 44 -14.36 5.96 -8.31
N ALA A 45 -15.13 6.07 -7.22
CA ALA A 45 -15.56 7.38 -6.69
C ALA A 45 -14.45 8.08 -5.90
N ASN A 46 -14.36 9.41 -6.10
CA ASN A 46 -13.47 10.30 -5.36
C ASN A 46 -14.09 10.73 -4.03
N ASP A 47 -14.32 9.77 -3.15
CA ASP A 47 -14.94 10.00 -1.83
C ASP A 47 -14.38 9.05 -0.75
N PHE A 48 -13.09 8.73 -0.83
CA PHE A 48 -12.41 7.87 0.14
C PHE A 48 -12.42 8.49 1.54
N VAL A 49 -12.90 7.73 2.51
CA VAL A 49 -12.87 8.04 3.94
C VAL A 49 -11.92 7.05 4.62
N PRO A 50 -10.80 7.49 5.21
CA PRO A 50 -9.93 6.62 5.98
C PRO A 50 -10.61 6.23 7.30
N MET A 51 -10.73 4.91 7.50
CA MET A 51 -11.27 4.28 8.69
C MET A 51 -10.17 3.62 9.50
N ILE A 52 -10.32 3.54 10.81
CA ILE A 52 -9.38 2.88 11.71
C ILE A 52 -10.09 1.95 12.68
N ALA A 53 -9.53 0.75 12.87
CA ALA A 53 -9.93 -0.24 13.86
C ALA A 53 -8.72 -0.69 14.67
N TYR A 54 -8.94 -1.14 15.90
CA TYR A 54 -7.88 -1.54 16.83
C TYR A 54 -8.06 -2.99 17.29
N SER A 55 -6.94 -3.65 17.63
CA SER A 55 -6.94 -5.01 18.14
C SER A 55 -5.82 -5.20 19.17
N LYS A 56 -6.06 -6.02 20.19
CA LYS A 56 -5.02 -6.44 21.15
C LYS A 56 -4.35 -7.75 20.77
N ASP A 57 -4.98 -8.54 19.91
CA ASP A 57 -4.58 -9.92 19.63
C ASP A 57 -4.47 -10.22 18.12
N GLY A 58 -4.77 -9.24 17.25
CA GLY A 58 -4.80 -9.42 15.79
C GLY A 58 -5.96 -10.28 15.28
N SER A 59 -6.91 -10.65 16.15
CA SER A 59 -8.05 -11.51 15.81
C SER A 59 -9.40 -10.90 16.18
N THR A 60 -9.44 -10.09 17.22
CA THR A 60 -10.63 -9.36 17.67
C THR A 60 -10.43 -7.86 17.44
N TRP A 61 -11.30 -7.25 16.67
CA TRP A 61 -11.19 -5.85 16.25
C TRP A 61 -12.33 -5.00 16.82
N THR A 62 -12.01 -3.76 17.15
CA THR A 62 -13.02 -2.77 17.54
C THR A 62 -13.88 -2.38 16.34
N GLU A 63 -15.04 -1.75 16.61
CA GLU A 63 -15.78 -1.04 15.57
C GLU A 63 -14.88 0.01 14.91
N ALA A 64 -14.88 0.04 13.58
CA ALA A 64 -14.09 0.99 12.80
C ALA A 64 -14.72 2.40 12.85
N LYS A 65 -13.88 3.41 12.95
CA LYS A 65 -14.29 4.82 12.97
C LYS A 65 -13.51 5.63 11.94
N PRO A 66 -14.09 6.71 11.38
CA PRO A 66 -13.33 7.66 10.56
C PRO A 66 -12.13 8.22 11.32
N VAL A 67 -10.97 8.28 10.65
CA VAL A 67 -9.77 8.92 11.22
C VAL A 67 -9.97 10.43 11.36
N TRP A 68 -10.55 11.06 10.34
CA TRP A 68 -10.83 12.50 10.27
C TRP A 68 -12.28 12.75 9.83
N PRO A 69 -13.26 12.64 10.74
CA PRO A 69 -14.67 12.83 10.39
C PRO A 69 -14.97 14.24 9.84
N GLU A 70 -14.16 15.24 10.19
CA GLU A 70 -14.27 16.60 9.68
C GLU A 70 -13.93 16.79 8.19
N LEU A 71 -13.23 15.83 7.58
CA LEU A 71 -12.89 15.84 6.15
C LEU A 71 -13.95 15.12 5.29
N GLU A 72 -14.83 14.34 5.89
CA GLU A 72 -15.84 13.57 5.17
C GLU A 72 -16.71 14.47 4.30
N GLY A 73 -16.89 14.11 3.04
CA GLY A 73 -17.64 14.88 2.04
C GLY A 73 -16.95 16.17 1.56
N LYS A 74 -15.76 16.52 2.07
CA LYS A 74 -14.98 17.69 1.67
C LYS A 74 -13.70 17.30 0.94
N LYS A 75 -12.99 16.32 1.48
CA LYS A 75 -11.77 15.76 0.93
C LYS A 75 -11.91 14.26 0.81
N SER A 76 -11.42 13.73 -0.29
CA SER A 76 -11.20 12.30 -0.47
C SER A 76 -9.77 12.00 -0.05
N VAL A 77 -9.56 11.06 0.88
CA VAL A 77 -8.24 10.82 1.45
C VAL A 77 -7.91 9.33 1.43
N PHE A 78 -6.79 8.99 0.78
CA PHE A 78 -6.27 7.62 0.75
C PHE A 78 -4.90 7.59 1.43
N VAL A 79 -4.79 6.89 2.57
CA VAL A 79 -3.56 6.85 3.37
C VAL A 79 -3.17 5.45 3.80
N SER A 80 -1.89 5.28 4.05
CA SER A 80 -1.28 4.08 4.63
C SER A 80 -0.77 4.36 6.03
N LEU A 81 -1.08 3.46 6.97
CA LEU A 81 -0.58 3.50 8.34
C LEU A 81 0.78 2.84 8.43
N ARG A 82 1.71 3.48 9.16
CA ARG A 82 3.02 2.94 9.52
C ARG A 82 3.36 3.24 10.97
N GLY A 83 4.05 2.29 11.62
CA GLY A 83 4.82 2.63 12.82
C GLY A 83 5.86 3.67 12.43
N ALA A 84 5.98 4.72 13.22
CA ALA A 84 7.08 5.66 13.19
C ALA A 84 7.94 5.42 14.42
N GLY A 85 9.23 5.65 14.33
CA GLY A 85 10.12 5.46 15.46
C GLY A 85 9.65 6.21 16.73
N ASP A 86 10.26 5.93 17.85
CA ASP A 86 9.94 6.57 19.14
C ASP A 86 8.50 6.30 19.63
N GLY A 87 7.91 5.17 19.24
CA GLY A 87 6.54 4.79 19.64
C GLY A 87 5.45 5.59 18.94
N GLN A 88 5.79 6.39 17.94
CA GLN A 88 4.85 7.16 17.14
C GLN A 88 4.26 6.32 16.01
N VAL A 89 3.21 6.81 15.40
CA VAL A 89 2.57 6.28 14.18
C VAL A 89 2.36 7.40 13.17
N CYS A 90 2.43 7.09 11.90
CA CYS A 90 2.15 8.04 10.85
C CYS A 90 1.16 7.51 9.83
N LEU A 91 0.43 8.44 9.24
CA LEU A 91 -0.40 8.25 8.06
C LEU A 91 0.22 9.05 6.92
N ALA A 92 0.46 8.39 5.80
CA ALA A 92 0.96 9.03 4.60
C ALA A 92 0.20 8.53 3.38
N GLY A 93 -0.04 9.40 2.42
CA GLY A 93 -0.78 9.05 1.21
C GLY A 93 -1.13 10.26 0.38
N LYS A 94 -2.33 10.28 -0.15
CA LYS A 94 -2.80 11.29 -1.10
C LYS A 94 -4.19 11.79 -0.73
N ALA A 95 -4.48 13.02 -1.10
CA ALA A 95 -5.78 13.64 -0.91
C ALA A 95 -6.23 14.41 -2.16
N TRP A 96 -7.53 14.43 -2.39
CA TRP A 96 -8.20 15.16 -3.46
C TRP A 96 -9.29 16.07 -2.90
N ASP A 97 -9.55 17.15 -3.59
CA ASP A 97 -10.78 17.91 -3.39
C ASP A 97 -11.96 17.18 -4.04
N ILE A 98 -13.11 17.16 -3.37
CA ILE A 98 -14.36 16.63 -3.91
C ILE A 98 -15.10 17.82 -4.55
N ALA A 99 -15.22 17.83 -5.89
CA ALA A 99 -15.93 18.90 -6.59
C ALA A 99 -17.44 18.65 -6.64
N TYR A 100 -17.86 17.39 -6.73
CA TYR A 100 -19.28 16.98 -6.72
C TYR A 100 -19.41 15.51 -6.31
N PRO A 101 -20.58 15.10 -5.78
CA PRO A 101 -20.84 13.70 -5.42
C PRO A 101 -20.73 12.76 -6.61
N GLY A 102 -20.02 11.61 -6.43
CA GLY A 102 -19.80 10.61 -7.48
C GLY A 102 -18.75 10.99 -8.52
N GLU A 103 -17.98 12.05 -8.29
CA GLU A 103 -16.83 12.40 -9.13
C GLU A 103 -15.84 11.25 -9.20
N PRO A 104 -15.34 10.86 -10.39
CA PRO A 104 -14.32 9.82 -10.50
C PRO A 104 -12.94 10.38 -10.11
N PHE A 105 -12.12 9.57 -9.46
CA PHE A 105 -10.72 9.91 -9.19
C PHE A 105 -9.76 9.50 -10.31
N TRP A 106 -10.20 8.65 -11.24
CA TRP A 106 -9.42 8.10 -12.35
C TRP A 106 -10.13 8.29 -13.69
N SER A 107 -9.34 8.41 -14.74
CA SER A 107 -9.81 8.40 -16.14
C SER A 107 -8.99 7.41 -16.97
N ASP A 108 -9.66 6.43 -17.56
CA ASP A 108 -9.02 5.48 -18.50
C ASP A 108 -8.54 6.17 -19.78
N GLU A 109 -9.27 7.17 -20.25
CA GLU A 109 -8.89 7.94 -21.44
C GLU A 109 -7.58 8.71 -21.22
N ALA A 110 -7.42 9.33 -20.05
CA ALA A 110 -6.21 10.02 -19.66
C ALA A 110 -5.10 9.07 -19.19
N ALA A 111 -5.46 7.82 -18.84
CA ALA A 111 -4.61 6.89 -18.07
C ALA A 111 -4.00 7.57 -16.85
N GLY A 112 -4.81 8.38 -16.15
CA GLY A 112 -4.37 9.28 -15.11
C GLY A 112 -5.41 9.53 -14.03
N MET A 113 -4.96 10.15 -12.95
CA MET A 113 -5.78 10.48 -11.79
C MET A 113 -6.21 11.95 -11.82
N LYS A 114 -7.30 12.27 -11.14
CA LYS A 114 -7.57 13.64 -10.73
C LYS A 114 -6.35 14.19 -9.98
N GLU A 115 -6.02 15.48 -10.17
CA GLU A 115 -4.90 16.10 -9.46
C GLU A 115 -5.05 15.89 -7.95
N ASN A 116 -4.00 15.38 -7.31
CA ASN A 116 -3.95 15.13 -5.87
C ASN A 116 -2.73 15.78 -5.22
N LYS A 117 -2.73 15.80 -3.91
CA LYS A 117 -1.59 16.21 -3.10
C LYS A 117 -1.14 15.05 -2.24
N LEU A 118 0.17 14.89 -2.08
CA LEU A 118 0.69 14.04 -1.02
C LEU A 118 0.36 14.65 0.34
N VAL A 119 -0.02 13.80 1.28
CA VAL A 119 -0.40 14.22 2.62
C VAL A 119 0.28 13.34 3.67
N PHE A 120 0.54 13.94 4.82
CA PHE A 120 1.23 13.31 5.94
C PHE A 120 0.64 13.76 7.28
N SER A 121 0.50 12.83 8.22
CA SER A 121 0.11 13.09 9.60
C SER A 121 0.92 12.20 10.53
N LEU A 122 1.55 12.78 11.55
CA LEU A 122 2.32 12.10 12.58
C LEU A 122 1.62 12.25 13.93
N ALA A 123 1.46 11.14 14.65
CA ALA A 123 0.81 11.11 15.94
C ALA A 123 1.63 10.30 16.95
N SER A 124 1.66 10.77 18.19
CA SER A 124 2.13 10.00 19.36
C SER A 124 1.06 9.07 19.93
N ASP A 125 -0.19 9.28 19.52
CA ASP A 125 -1.35 8.47 19.89
C ASP A 125 -2.15 8.12 18.63
N ALA A 126 -2.26 6.86 18.31
CA ALA A 126 -3.01 6.36 17.16
C ALA A 126 -4.52 6.63 17.24
N HIS A 127 -5.04 7.04 18.42
CA HIS A 127 -6.45 7.43 18.60
C HIS A 127 -6.71 8.91 18.27
N ALA A 128 -5.67 9.71 17.99
CA ALA A 128 -5.77 11.16 17.82
C ALA A 128 -4.80 11.70 16.77
N PHE A 129 -5.00 11.31 15.50
CA PHE A 129 -4.22 11.85 14.39
C PHE A 129 -4.59 13.31 14.14
N PRO A 130 -3.59 14.24 14.12
CA PRO A 130 -3.83 15.59 13.65
C PRO A 130 -4.29 15.58 12.19
N LEU A 131 -4.99 16.64 11.75
CA LEU A 131 -5.33 16.80 10.34
C LEU A 131 -4.08 16.68 9.47
N PRO A 132 -4.18 16.02 8.31
CA PRO A 132 -3.01 15.80 7.47
C PRO A 132 -2.52 17.12 6.86
N THR A 133 -1.21 17.29 6.81
CA THR A 133 -0.55 18.39 6.11
C THR A 133 -0.20 17.97 4.69
N GLU A 134 -0.34 18.89 3.74
CA GLU A 134 0.11 18.68 2.37
C GLU A 134 1.64 18.70 2.32
N VAL A 135 2.22 17.81 1.52
CA VAL A 135 3.66 17.74 1.27
C VAL A 135 3.93 18.23 -0.13
N ASP A 136 4.72 19.27 -0.24
CA ASP A 136 5.12 19.82 -1.53
C ASP A 136 6.03 18.84 -2.28
N VAL A 137 5.65 18.57 -3.53
CA VAL A 137 6.45 17.76 -4.46
C VAL A 137 6.87 18.63 -5.65
N PRO A 138 8.16 18.61 -6.06
CA PRO A 138 8.64 19.48 -7.13
C PRO A 138 8.30 18.93 -8.54
N PHE A 139 7.49 17.88 -8.62
CA PHE A 139 7.16 17.21 -9.88
C PHE A 139 5.69 17.40 -10.19
N TYR A 140 5.42 17.67 -11.46
CA TYR A 140 4.07 17.76 -11.95
C TYR A 140 3.44 16.37 -12.08
N GLY A 141 2.14 16.27 -11.80
CA GLY A 141 1.36 15.05 -11.90
C GLY A 141 0.64 14.69 -10.62
N SER A 142 -0.12 13.62 -10.67
CA SER A 142 -0.71 13.00 -9.50
C SER A 142 0.26 11.98 -8.90
N ALA A 143 0.21 11.81 -7.60
CA ALA A 143 1.03 10.83 -6.89
C ALA A 143 0.23 9.57 -6.59
N GLU A 144 0.82 8.40 -6.84
CA GLU A 144 0.32 7.11 -6.40
C GLU A 144 1.24 6.58 -5.31
N GLN A 145 0.70 6.36 -4.11
CA GLN A 145 1.47 5.96 -2.92
C GLN A 145 0.64 5.06 -1.99
N PRO A 146 0.61 3.74 -2.20
CA PRO A 146 -0.14 2.82 -1.34
C PRO A 146 0.63 2.35 -0.10
N GLY A 147 1.95 2.37 -0.12
CA GLY A 147 2.81 1.84 0.95
C GLY A 147 4.22 2.40 0.93
N GLY A 148 4.41 3.49 0.21
CA GLY A 148 5.71 4.10 -0.02
C GLY A 148 6.25 4.95 1.13
N MET A 149 6.01 4.56 2.40
CA MET A 149 6.51 5.26 3.58
C MET A 149 7.36 4.33 4.44
N LEU A 150 8.58 4.78 4.76
CA LEU A 150 9.44 4.24 5.80
C LEU A 150 9.64 5.33 6.84
N ALA A 151 9.32 5.03 8.10
CA ALA A 151 9.50 5.93 9.22
C ALA A 151 10.37 5.24 10.28
N GLU A 152 11.41 5.93 10.72
CA GLU A 152 12.47 5.41 11.58
C GLU A 152 12.68 6.32 12.79
N ASP A 153 13.41 5.84 13.78
CA ASP A 153 13.74 6.61 14.98
C ASP A 153 14.44 7.95 14.64
N GLY A 154 14.31 8.90 15.55
CA GLY A 154 14.89 10.23 15.39
C GLY A 154 14.20 11.11 14.33
N GLY A 155 12.95 10.79 13.96
CA GLY A 155 12.16 11.58 13.01
C GLY A 155 12.61 11.46 11.56
N LYS A 156 13.35 10.39 11.22
CA LYS A 156 13.77 10.10 9.85
C LYS A 156 12.62 9.48 9.07
N LEU A 157 12.24 10.11 7.96
CA LEU A 157 11.18 9.64 7.09
C LEU A 157 11.66 9.54 5.64
N THR A 158 11.25 8.49 4.96
CA THR A 158 11.45 8.32 3.51
C THR A 158 10.10 7.99 2.89
N MET A 159 9.63 8.83 1.96
CA MET A 159 8.43 8.59 1.17
C MET A 159 8.83 8.34 -0.28
N ILE A 160 8.28 7.30 -0.89
CA ILE A 160 8.36 7.09 -2.34
C ILE A 160 6.96 7.16 -2.95
N TYR A 161 6.87 7.61 -4.18
CA TYR A 161 5.62 7.65 -4.93
C TYR A 161 5.87 7.47 -6.42
N SER A 162 4.85 7.01 -7.13
CA SER A 162 4.86 6.90 -8.58
C SER A 162 4.12 8.10 -9.18
N PRO A 163 4.76 8.89 -10.07
CA PRO A 163 4.06 9.95 -10.80
C PRO A 163 3.07 9.37 -11.80
N TYR A 164 1.89 9.98 -11.86
CA TYR A 164 0.85 9.65 -12.84
C TYR A 164 0.39 10.90 -13.57
N PRO A 165 -0.06 10.80 -14.83
CA PRO A 165 -0.72 11.90 -15.51
C PRO A 165 -1.93 12.38 -14.70
N THR A 166 -2.24 13.66 -14.79
CA THR A 166 -3.53 14.17 -14.33
C THR A 166 -4.57 14.03 -15.43
N ILE A 167 -5.85 14.02 -15.06
CA ILE A 167 -6.95 13.97 -16.03
C ILE A 167 -6.87 15.16 -17.00
N GLU A 168 -6.46 16.32 -16.49
CA GLU A 168 -6.41 17.57 -17.23
C GLU A 168 -5.14 17.73 -18.08
N LYS A 169 -4.02 17.08 -17.67
CA LYS A 169 -2.70 17.31 -18.28
C LYS A 169 -1.90 16.01 -18.42
N LYS A 170 -2.28 15.25 -19.44
CA LYS A 170 -1.77 13.91 -19.71
C LYS A 170 -0.25 13.84 -19.98
N GLU A 171 0.34 14.87 -20.58
CA GLU A 171 1.68 14.82 -21.18
C GLU A 171 2.81 15.35 -20.30
N GLU A 172 2.50 15.87 -19.11
CA GLU A 172 3.50 16.57 -18.29
C GLU A 172 4.11 15.70 -17.18
N ALA A 173 3.51 14.56 -16.83
CA ALA A 173 4.01 13.71 -15.76
C ALA A 173 5.22 12.88 -16.21
N ASP A 174 6.27 12.85 -15.38
CA ASP A 174 7.43 11.99 -15.61
C ASP A 174 7.18 10.58 -15.08
N ILE A 175 6.46 9.78 -15.86
CA ILE A 175 6.04 8.42 -15.50
C ILE A 175 7.17 7.37 -15.55
N ASN A 176 8.35 7.73 -16.07
CA ASN A 176 9.48 6.81 -16.25
C ASN A 176 10.44 6.76 -15.05
N CYS A 177 10.00 7.28 -13.91
CA CYS A 177 10.77 7.25 -12.65
C CYS A 177 9.84 7.12 -11.45
N MET A 178 10.43 6.96 -10.28
CA MET A 178 9.77 7.15 -8.99
C MET A 178 10.29 8.42 -8.31
N GLY A 179 9.41 9.11 -7.59
CA GLY A 179 9.77 10.21 -6.69
C GLY A 179 10.18 9.68 -5.32
N ILE A 180 11.12 10.36 -4.68
CA ILE A 180 11.55 10.09 -3.31
C ILE A 180 11.64 11.40 -2.52
N LEU A 181 11.07 11.40 -1.34
CA LEU A 181 11.09 12.50 -0.39
C LEU A 181 11.76 12.03 0.91
N ARG A 182 12.61 12.85 1.49
CA ARG A 182 13.30 12.55 2.76
C ARG A 182 13.14 13.68 3.74
N SER A 183 12.85 13.32 4.98
CA SER A 183 12.84 14.23 6.12
C SER A 183 13.75 13.67 7.23
N VAL A 184 14.36 14.57 7.99
CA VAL A 184 15.15 14.26 9.19
C VAL A 184 14.65 15.03 10.42
N ASP A 185 13.48 15.66 10.32
CA ASP A 185 12.91 16.54 11.33
C ASP A 185 11.44 16.21 11.67
N GLY A 186 11.05 14.93 11.45
CA GLY A 186 9.71 14.45 11.73
C GLY A 186 8.64 14.91 10.73
N GLY A 187 9.04 15.14 9.48
CA GLY A 187 8.13 15.53 8.40
C GLY A 187 7.80 17.01 8.35
N LYS A 188 8.54 17.87 9.06
CA LYS A 188 8.38 19.33 8.97
C LYS A 188 8.92 19.89 7.67
N THR A 189 10.02 19.33 7.17
CA THR A 189 10.58 19.64 5.87
C THR A 189 10.97 18.36 5.12
N PHE A 190 10.89 18.43 3.79
CA PHE A 190 11.26 17.33 2.91
C PHE A 190 12.24 17.81 1.84
N SER A 191 13.30 17.02 1.63
CA SER A 191 14.10 17.09 0.40
C SER A 191 13.53 16.12 -0.63
N ALA A 192 13.60 16.48 -1.91
CA ALA A 192 13.01 15.69 -2.98
C ALA A 192 14.05 15.24 -4.00
N GLY A 193 13.83 14.07 -4.61
CA GLY A 193 14.65 13.48 -5.66
C GLY A 193 13.86 12.55 -6.56
N LYS A 194 14.53 12.02 -7.57
CA LYS A 194 14.04 10.96 -8.45
C LYS A 194 14.96 9.75 -8.38
N PHE A 195 14.40 8.56 -8.55
CA PHE A 195 15.13 7.31 -8.66
C PHE A 195 14.43 6.35 -9.62
N ALA A 196 15.03 5.20 -9.90
CA ALA A 196 14.49 4.18 -10.81
C ALA A 196 14.15 4.74 -12.21
N GLN A 197 14.94 5.73 -12.67
CA GLN A 197 14.79 6.29 -14.01
C GLN A 197 15.11 5.23 -15.06
N VAL A 198 14.21 5.05 -16.03
CA VAL A 198 14.41 4.12 -17.15
C VAL A 198 14.17 4.83 -18.48
N ASP A 199 14.82 4.32 -19.53
CA ASP A 199 14.58 4.75 -20.89
C ASP A 199 13.40 3.96 -21.48
N GLY A 200 12.42 4.67 -22.02
CA GLY A 200 11.25 4.09 -22.66
C GLY A 200 10.00 4.08 -21.77
N PRO A 201 8.87 3.56 -22.29
CA PRO A 201 7.61 3.60 -21.58
C PRO A 201 7.67 2.70 -20.34
N CYS A 202 7.59 3.32 -19.18
CA CYS A 202 7.48 2.70 -17.88
C CYS A 202 6.51 3.51 -17.05
N GLN A 203 5.70 2.87 -16.28
CA GLN A 203 4.88 3.51 -15.26
C GLN A 203 4.86 2.58 -14.07
N TYR A 204 5.51 3.00 -13.00
CA TYR A 204 5.52 2.26 -11.75
C TYR A 204 4.17 2.41 -11.04
N GLY A 205 3.71 1.34 -10.42
CA GLY A 205 2.47 1.33 -9.64
C GLY A 205 2.64 0.68 -8.28
N GLU A 206 1.86 1.15 -7.33
CA GLU A 206 1.67 0.56 -6.00
C GLU A 206 2.99 0.22 -5.28
N SER A 207 3.92 1.16 -5.29
CA SER A 207 5.28 0.95 -4.77
C SER A 207 5.32 0.96 -3.24
N TRP A 208 6.13 0.07 -2.68
CA TRP A 208 6.37 -0.09 -1.25
C TRP A 208 7.84 -0.01 -0.94
N ILE A 209 8.20 0.52 0.24
CA ILE A 209 9.58 0.58 0.74
C ILE A 209 9.67 0.01 2.15
N THR A 210 10.75 -0.73 2.43
CA THR A 210 11.10 -1.17 3.77
C THR A 210 12.62 -1.22 3.93
N ARG A 211 13.09 -1.20 5.18
CA ARG A 211 14.50 -1.49 5.51
C ARG A 211 14.63 -2.95 5.91
N LEU A 212 15.54 -3.66 5.27
CA LEU A 212 15.93 -5.02 5.64
C LEU A 212 16.78 -4.98 6.93
N THR A 213 16.88 -6.10 7.62
CA THR A 213 17.65 -6.18 8.88
C THR A 213 19.17 -6.09 8.68
N ASP A 214 19.65 -6.22 7.44
CA ASP A 214 21.04 -5.96 7.05
C ASP A 214 21.34 -4.48 6.76
N GLY A 215 20.33 -3.60 6.85
CA GLY A 215 20.41 -2.16 6.67
C GLY A 215 20.04 -1.68 5.26
N ARG A 216 19.97 -2.57 4.27
CA ARG A 216 19.57 -2.19 2.90
C ARG A 216 18.13 -1.73 2.84
N LEU A 217 17.83 -0.82 1.92
CA LEU A 217 16.45 -0.52 1.53
C LEU A 217 16.00 -1.46 0.41
N PHE A 218 14.79 -1.96 0.56
CA PHE A 218 14.10 -2.77 -0.44
C PHE A 218 12.84 -2.05 -0.90
N VAL A 219 12.68 -1.93 -2.22
CA VAL A 219 11.47 -1.38 -2.85
C VAL A 219 10.83 -2.48 -3.69
N SER A 220 9.54 -2.70 -3.49
CA SER A 220 8.70 -3.52 -4.38
C SER A 220 7.76 -2.62 -5.17
N THR A 221 7.61 -2.91 -6.46
CA THR A 221 6.75 -2.16 -7.37
C THR A 221 6.29 -3.05 -8.51
N TRP A 222 5.39 -2.58 -9.36
CA TRP A 222 5.05 -3.26 -10.60
C TRP A 222 4.91 -2.27 -11.75
N GLN A 223 5.13 -2.75 -12.96
CA GLN A 223 5.01 -1.91 -14.15
C GLN A 223 3.61 -1.99 -14.75
N THR A 224 3.00 -0.83 -14.97
CA THR A 224 1.65 -0.72 -15.53
C THR A 224 1.64 -0.49 -17.03
N ALA A 225 2.72 0.10 -17.59
CA ALA A 225 2.80 0.49 -19.00
C ALA A 225 3.17 -0.64 -19.96
N VAL A 226 3.72 -1.76 -19.46
CA VAL A 226 4.10 -2.90 -20.31
C VAL A 226 3.02 -3.98 -20.27
N PRO A 227 2.75 -4.68 -21.41
CA PRO A 227 1.70 -5.69 -21.47
C PRO A 227 1.83 -6.83 -20.47
N GLU A 228 3.06 -7.16 -20.10
CA GLU A 228 3.35 -8.25 -19.17
C GLU A 228 3.20 -7.88 -17.70
N LYS A 229 3.11 -6.60 -17.38
CA LYS A 229 2.88 -6.07 -16.03
C LYS A 229 3.69 -6.82 -14.96
N SER A 230 5.01 -6.77 -15.07
CA SER A 230 5.91 -7.49 -14.17
C SER A 230 6.00 -6.84 -12.80
N THR A 231 6.00 -7.65 -11.75
CA THR A 231 6.41 -7.22 -10.41
C THR A 231 7.92 -7.09 -10.39
N GLN A 232 8.41 -6.02 -9.78
CA GLN A 232 9.83 -5.66 -9.78
C GLN A 232 10.30 -5.27 -8.38
N TYR A 233 11.60 -5.29 -8.18
CA TYR A 233 12.23 -4.80 -6.96
C TYR A 233 13.48 -3.97 -7.24
N LEU A 234 13.81 -3.13 -6.27
CA LEU A 234 15.05 -2.35 -6.25
C LEU A 234 15.69 -2.47 -4.87
N LEU A 235 17.01 -2.36 -4.83
CA LEU A 235 17.81 -2.42 -3.60
C LEU A 235 18.71 -1.20 -3.51
N SER A 236 18.93 -0.71 -2.29
CA SER A 236 19.90 0.35 -1.99
C SER A 236 20.76 -0.03 -0.80
N ASP A 237 22.08 0.09 -0.96
CA ASP A 237 23.10 -0.14 0.07
C ASP A 237 23.58 1.17 0.73
N ASP A 238 23.14 2.33 0.22
CA ASP A 238 23.62 3.66 0.58
C ASP A 238 22.51 4.56 1.14
N ASP A 239 21.57 3.94 1.87
CA ASP A 239 20.45 4.63 2.51
C ASP A 239 19.53 5.38 1.52
N GLY A 240 19.38 4.82 0.32
CA GLY A 240 18.51 5.35 -0.73
C GLY A 240 19.11 6.50 -1.51
N ALA A 241 20.41 6.78 -1.41
CA ALA A 241 21.09 7.74 -2.28
C ALA A 241 21.09 7.24 -3.72
N THR A 242 21.30 5.92 -3.90
CA THR A 242 21.16 5.23 -5.18
C THR A 242 20.39 3.93 -5.03
N PHE A 243 19.80 3.44 -6.12
CA PHE A 243 19.10 2.16 -6.17
C PHE A 243 19.59 1.32 -7.36
N ALA A 244 19.93 0.07 -7.09
CA ALA A 244 20.17 -0.94 -8.11
C ALA A 244 18.82 -1.54 -8.55
N GLY A 245 18.67 -1.80 -9.85
CA GLY A 245 17.44 -2.30 -10.47
C GLY A 245 16.82 -1.28 -11.44
N PRO A 246 15.57 -1.45 -11.87
CA PRO A 246 14.62 -2.48 -11.40
C PRO A 246 14.99 -3.89 -11.85
N PHE A 247 14.84 -4.86 -10.97
CA PHE A 247 14.97 -6.30 -11.24
C PHE A 247 13.58 -6.94 -11.25
N VAL A 248 13.39 -7.98 -12.08
CA VAL A 248 12.11 -8.69 -12.17
C VAL A 248 11.98 -9.70 -11.02
N GLN A 249 10.84 -9.72 -10.36
CA GLN A 249 10.51 -10.70 -9.34
C GLN A 249 10.30 -12.10 -9.96
N PRO A 250 10.64 -13.18 -9.26
CA PRO A 250 10.45 -14.56 -9.73
C PRO A 250 8.98 -15.01 -9.75
N PHE A 251 8.07 -14.18 -9.27
CA PHE A 251 6.62 -14.41 -9.31
C PHE A 251 5.89 -13.27 -10.04
N ARG A 252 4.67 -13.53 -10.46
CA ARG A 252 3.76 -12.54 -11.02
C ARG A 252 2.64 -12.25 -10.05
N GLY A 253 2.50 -11.02 -9.62
CA GLY A 253 1.43 -10.56 -8.75
C GLY A 253 1.26 -9.06 -8.85
N GLN A 254 0.11 -8.56 -8.43
CA GLN A 254 -0.19 -7.13 -8.44
C GLN A 254 -0.52 -6.70 -7.02
N SER A 255 -0.26 -5.42 -6.69
CA SER A 255 -0.43 -4.88 -5.36
C SER A 255 0.34 -5.69 -4.32
N THR A 256 1.62 -5.41 -4.18
CA THR A 256 2.44 -6.05 -3.16
C THR A 256 2.39 -5.27 -1.85
N GLY A 257 2.41 -5.98 -0.71
CA GLY A 257 2.68 -5.42 0.60
C GLY A 257 3.89 -6.12 1.21
N ILE A 258 4.83 -5.40 1.80
CA ILE A 258 6.12 -5.95 2.22
C ILE A 258 6.40 -5.70 3.70
N ALA A 259 7.15 -6.63 4.31
CA ALA A 259 7.72 -6.49 5.65
C ALA A 259 9.09 -7.17 5.73
N ALA A 260 10.03 -6.55 6.43
CA ALA A 260 11.31 -7.18 6.73
C ALA A 260 11.13 -8.32 7.74
N TRP A 261 11.90 -9.40 7.56
CA TRP A 261 11.96 -10.52 8.48
C TRP A 261 13.31 -10.54 9.22
N LYS A 262 13.33 -11.08 10.44
CA LYS A 262 14.46 -11.03 11.39
C LYS A 262 15.78 -11.64 10.89
N ASP A 263 15.76 -12.51 9.88
CA ASP A 263 16.94 -13.18 9.32
C ASP A 263 17.51 -12.51 8.07
N GLY A 264 17.07 -11.30 7.75
CA GLY A 264 17.45 -10.54 6.57
C GLY A 264 16.61 -10.84 5.33
N SER A 265 15.60 -11.71 5.46
CA SER A 265 14.62 -11.95 4.40
C SER A 265 13.58 -10.83 4.36
N VAL A 266 12.84 -10.78 3.26
CA VAL A 266 11.64 -9.96 3.10
C VAL A 266 10.43 -10.83 2.87
N LEU A 267 9.32 -10.48 3.49
CA LEU A 267 7.99 -11.04 3.25
C LEU A 267 7.27 -10.16 2.23
N ILE A 268 6.66 -10.77 1.22
CA ILE A 268 5.93 -10.08 0.15
C ILE A 268 4.55 -10.73 0.02
N ALA A 269 3.53 -10.06 0.50
CA ALA A 269 2.14 -10.44 0.24
C ALA A 269 1.70 -9.85 -1.11
N TYR A 270 1.09 -10.65 -1.99
CA TYR A 270 0.67 -10.20 -3.30
C TYR A 270 -0.60 -10.88 -3.79
N ASN A 271 -1.30 -10.22 -4.71
CA ASN A 271 -2.49 -10.78 -5.34
C ASN A 271 -2.10 -11.70 -6.50
N GLN A 272 -2.60 -12.93 -6.48
CA GLN A 272 -2.55 -13.84 -7.61
C GLN A 272 -3.96 -14.00 -8.20
N ARG A 273 -4.17 -13.46 -9.42
CA ARG A 273 -5.48 -13.47 -10.08
C ARG A 273 -5.52 -14.25 -11.38
N LYS A 274 -4.36 -14.63 -11.91
CA LYS A 274 -4.23 -15.18 -13.26
C LYS A 274 -3.75 -16.64 -13.29
N GLU A 275 -2.87 -17.01 -12.38
CA GLU A 275 -2.17 -18.29 -12.39
C GLU A 275 -2.36 -19.01 -11.06
N GLY A 276 -2.49 -20.35 -11.11
CA GLY A 276 -2.63 -21.17 -9.90
C GLY A 276 -3.88 -20.86 -9.08
N THR A 277 -3.75 -20.92 -7.77
CA THR A 277 -4.80 -20.60 -6.80
C THR A 277 -5.05 -19.09 -6.81
N VAL A 278 -6.28 -18.68 -7.16
CA VAL A 278 -6.68 -17.28 -7.12
C VAL A 278 -6.84 -16.84 -5.65
N GLY A 279 -6.09 -15.83 -5.24
CA GLY A 279 -6.09 -15.38 -3.86
C GLY A 279 -4.90 -14.51 -3.52
N VAL A 280 -4.62 -14.38 -2.23
CA VAL A 280 -3.43 -13.72 -1.71
C VAL A 280 -2.36 -14.76 -1.42
N TRP A 281 -1.18 -14.53 -1.97
CA TRP A 281 0.02 -15.33 -1.76
C TRP A 281 1.00 -14.57 -0.87
N LEU A 282 1.85 -15.31 -0.20
CA LEU A 282 2.94 -14.79 0.59
C LEU A 282 4.24 -15.44 0.14
N ALA A 283 5.15 -14.63 -0.39
CA ALA A 283 6.52 -15.01 -0.68
C ALA A 283 7.46 -14.59 0.45
N MET A 284 8.50 -15.38 0.67
CA MET A 284 9.64 -15.03 1.50
C MET A 284 10.91 -15.13 0.67
N GLU A 285 11.65 -14.03 0.62
CA GLU A 285 12.82 -13.90 -0.25
C GLU A 285 14.03 -13.43 0.53
N LYS A 286 15.20 -13.89 0.10
CA LYS A 286 16.50 -13.46 0.59
C LYS A 286 17.38 -13.00 -0.56
N PHE A 287 18.21 -12.01 -0.31
CA PHE A 287 19.06 -11.41 -1.34
C PHE A 287 20.54 -11.67 -1.07
N ASN A 288 21.24 -12.21 -2.08
CA ASN A 288 22.68 -12.28 -2.13
C ASN A 288 23.19 -11.23 -3.16
N GLY A 289 23.66 -10.07 -2.66
CA GLY A 289 23.83 -8.91 -3.52
C GLY A 289 22.49 -8.49 -4.10
N THR A 290 22.36 -8.53 -5.42
CA THR A 290 21.13 -8.24 -6.15
C THR A 290 20.34 -9.49 -6.58
N GLU A 291 20.91 -10.67 -6.39
CA GLU A 291 20.24 -11.94 -6.74
C GLU A 291 19.24 -12.35 -5.66
N VAL A 292 18.06 -12.78 -6.10
CA VAL A 292 16.96 -13.20 -5.22
C VAL A 292 16.93 -14.72 -5.09
N GLU A 293 16.80 -15.20 -3.87
CA GLU A 293 16.48 -16.59 -3.51
C GLU A 293 15.08 -16.63 -2.92
N VAL A 294 14.17 -17.38 -3.53
CA VAL A 294 12.83 -17.63 -3.00
C VAL A 294 12.90 -18.75 -1.99
N LEU A 295 12.67 -18.44 -0.72
CA LEU A 295 12.65 -19.43 0.37
C LEU A 295 11.29 -20.12 0.48
N GLU A 296 10.21 -19.35 0.31
CA GLU A 296 8.83 -19.81 0.39
C GLU A 296 7.97 -18.96 -0.56
N ASN A 297 6.95 -19.58 -1.19
CA ASN A 297 5.95 -18.87 -1.99
C ASN A 297 4.68 -19.70 -2.10
N GLU A 298 3.66 -19.37 -1.32
CA GLU A 298 2.45 -20.18 -1.20
C GLU A 298 1.19 -19.34 -0.97
N PRO A 299 -0.01 -19.85 -1.36
CA PRO A 299 -1.27 -19.16 -1.07
C PRO A 299 -1.57 -19.19 0.43
N VAL A 300 -1.91 -18.03 0.98
CA VAL A 300 -2.28 -17.87 2.40
C VAL A 300 -3.77 -17.54 2.58
N TRP A 301 -4.41 -17.09 1.51
CA TRP A 301 -5.85 -16.91 1.44
C TRP A 301 -6.36 -17.19 0.01
N GLU A 302 -7.43 -17.94 -0.10
CA GLU A 302 -8.06 -18.30 -1.38
C GLU A 302 -9.34 -17.50 -1.58
N ALA A 303 -9.47 -16.87 -2.75
CA ALA A 303 -10.65 -16.12 -3.11
C ALA A 303 -11.78 -17.07 -3.53
N ASN A 304 -12.98 -16.85 -3.00
CA ASN A 304 -14.18 -17.55 -3.42
C ASN A 304 -14.74 -16.95 -4.72
N THR A 305 -13.91 -16.91 -5.77
CA THR A 305 -14.28 -16.37 -7.07
C THR A 305 -13.70 -17.21 -8.20
N ILE A 306 -14.44 -17.30 -9.27
CA ILE A 306 -13.98 -17.86 -10.54
C ILE A 306 -13.46 -16.76 -11.49
N THR A 307 -13.60 -15.51 -11.11
CA THR A 307 -13.21 -14.36 -11.94
C THR A 307 -11.70 -14.19 -11.92
N LYS A 308 -11.06 -14.46 -13.05
CA LYS A 308 -9.64 -14.21 -13.28
C LYS A 308 -9.43 -12.84 -13.97
N SER A 309 -10.11 -11.82 -13.47
CA SER A 309 -10.08 -10.49 -14.06
C SER A 309 -8.89 -9.65 -13.59
N GLY A 310 -8.73 -8.48 -14.15
CA GLY A 310 -7.62 -7.57 -13.87
C GLY A 310 -6.63 -7.48 -15.02
N THR A 311 -7.10 -7.74 -16.24
CA THR A 311 -6.32 -7.60 -17.48
C THR A 311 -6.49 -6.22 -18.13
N SER A 312 -7.56 -5.51 -17.80
CA SER A 312 -7.81 -4.15 -18.28
C SER A 312 -7.46 -3.12 -17.21
N GLY A 313 -6.96 -1.97 -17.59
CA GLY A 313 -6.82 -0.81 -16.73
C GLY A 313 -8.15 -0.11 -16.42
N ASP A 314 -9.26 -0.71 -16.81
CA ASP A 314 -10.60 -0.14 -16.65
C ASP A 314 -11.07 -0.32 -15.22
N PHE A 315 -11.09 0.76 -14.44
CA PHE A 315 -11.59 0.80 -13.07
C PHE A 315 -13.10 0.57 -12.96
N SER A 316 -13.87 0.72 -14.05
CA SER A 316 -15.27 0.31 -14.07
C SER A 316 -15.43 -1.19 -13.82
N GLN A 317 -14.37 -1.96 -14.05
CA GLN A 317 -14.26 -3.40 -13.80
C GLN A 317 -13.74 -3.75 -12.39
N TRP A 318 -13.52 -2.79 -11.51
CA TRP A 318 -13.18 -3.09 -10.10
C TRP A 318 -14.29 -3.87 -9.39
N THR A 319 -15.50 -3.84 -9.88
CA THR A 319 -16.56 -4.75 -9.45
C THR A 319 -16.24 -6.22 -9.71
N ASP A 320 -15.31 -6.50 -10.64
CA ASP A 320 -14.82 -7.85 -10.94
C ASP A 320 -13.66 -8.27 -10.05
N PHE A 321 -13.04 -7.35 -9.30
CA PHE A 321 -12.03 -7.66 -8.31
C PHE A 321 -12.70 -8.05 -7.01
N SER A 322 -12.62 -9.32 -6.66
CA SER A 322 -13.15 -9.79 -5.39
C SER A 322 -12.19 -9.61 -4.21
N PHE A 323 -10.98 -9.11 -4.43
CA PHE A 323 -9.97 -8.88 -3.37
C PHE A 323 -8.80 -8.07 -3.90
N GLY A 324 -8.05 -7.43 -2.98
CA GLY A 324 -6.86 -6.66 -3.39
C GLY A 324 -6.01 -6.08 -2.26
N GLU A 325 -4.95 -5.41 -2.68
CA GLU A 325 -4.01 -4.61 -1.89
C GLU A 325 -3.61 -5.25 -0.56
N PRO A 326 -3.04 -6.48 -0.57
CA PRO A 326 -2.66 -7.12 0.67
C PRO A 326 -1.53 -6.36 1.36
N SER A 327 -1.49 -6.44 2.68
CA SER A 327 -0.34 -6.03 3.48
C SER A 327 0.06 -7.13 4.44
N VAL A 328 1.31 -7.16 4.85
CA VAL A 328 1.83 -8.09 5.85
C VAL A 328 2.51 -7.33 6.98
N THR A 329 2.24 -7.73 8.20
CA THR A 329 2.85 -7.20 9.43
C THR A 329 3.42 -8.35 10.24
N VAL A 330 4.68 -8.24 10.66
CA VAL A 330 5.32 -9.19 11.58
C VAL A 330 4.94 -8.77 13.00
N LEU A 331 4.29 -9.66 13.74
CA LEU A 331 3.85 -9.40 15.10
C LEU A 331 4.97 -9.70 16.12
N PRO A 332 4.87 -9.18 17.37
CA PRO A 332 5.90 -9.38 18.38
C PRO A 332 6.16 -10.84 18.79
N ASP A 333 5.19 -11.73 18.53
CA ASP A 333 5.30 -13.17 18.78
C ASP A 333 5.83 -13.95 17.56
N ASP A 334 6.41 -13.25 16.58
CA ASP A 334 6.88 -13.79 15.30
C ASP A 334 5.75 -14.39 14.42
N SER A 335 4.49 -14.23 14.77
CA SER A 335 3.40 -14.53 13.86
C SER A 335 3.23 -13.41 12.82
N LEU A 336 2.56 -13.73 11.73
CA LEU A 336 2.32 -12.80 10.63
C LEU A 336 0.84 -12.44 10.58
N LEU A 337 0.54 -11.20 10.36
CA LEU A 337 -0.81 -10.71 10.08
C LEU A 337 -0.86 -10.20 8.64
N VAL A 338 -1.58 -10.91 7.78
CA VAL A 338 -1.88 -10.46 6.42
C VAL A 338 -3.26 -9.85 6.41
N THR A 339 -3.40 -8.64 5.87
CA THR A 339 -4.70 -7.97 5.67
C THR A 339 -4.94 -7.71 4.20
N LEU A 340 -6.19 -7.77 3.76
CA LEU A 340 -6.60 -7.54 2.37
C LEU A 340 -8.03 -7.00 2.35
N TRP A 341 -8.40 -6.26 1.31
CA TRP A 341 -9.80 -5.99 1.06
C TRP A 341 -10.43 -7.12 0.25
N TYR A 342 -11.73 -7.34 0.43
CA TYR A 342 -12.48 -8.33 -0.33
C TYR A 342 -13.90 -7.87 -0.60
N GLN A 343 -14.46 -8.40 -1.69
CA GLN A 343 -15.87 -8.30 -2.03
C GLN A 343 -16.36 -9.69 -2.42
N GLN A 344 -17.14 -10.32 -1.56
CA GLN A 344 -17.63 -11.68 -1.79
C GLN A 344 -19.01 -11.86 -1.19
N ASN A 345 -19.90 -12.57 -1.91
CA ASN A 345 -21.25 -12.91 -1.44
C ASN A 345 -22.09 -11.69 -0.95
N GLY A 346 -21.93 -10.53 -1.61
CA GLY A 346 -22.62 -9.30 -1.23
C GLY A 346 -22.05 -8.61 0.02
N VAL A 347 -20.89 -9.04 0.50
CA VAL A 347 -20.17 -8.43 1.62
C VAL A 347 -18.89 -7.76 1.08
N ASN A 348 -18.69 -6.51 1.42
CA ASN A 348 -17.44 -5.78 1.26
C ASN A 348 -16.73 -5.70 2.61
N GLY A 349 -15.43 -5.89 2.64
CA GLY A 349 -14.73 -5.84 3.93
C GLY A 349 -13.23 -5.86 3.83
N ILE A 350 -12.64 -5.80 5.02
CA ILE A 350 -11.22 -6.01 5.26
C ILE A 350 -11.06 -7.32 6.00
N ARG A 351 -10.38 -8.27 5.36
CA ARG A 351 -10.05 -9.59 5.90
C ARG A 351 -8.70 -9.55 6.57
N TYR A 352 -8.53 -10.30 7.66
CA TYR A 352 -7.23 -10.67 8.19
C TYR A 352 -6.99 -12.18 8.09
N VAL A 353 -5.73 -12.55 7.89
CA VAL A 353 -5.25 -13.93 8.00
C VAL A 353 -4.03 -13.91 8.91
N ARG A 354 -4.06 -14.66 10.00
CA ARG A 354 -2.95 -14.80 10.91
C ARG A 354 -2.23 -16.11 10.67
N LEU A 355 -0.90 -16.06 10.57
CA LEU A 355 -0.05 -17.16 10.18
C LEU A 355 1.11 -17.33 11.16
N VAL A 356 1.64 -18.54 11.25
CA VAL A 356 2.95 -18.84 11.84
C VAL A 356 3.82 -19.50 10.78
N ARG A 357 5.12 -19.25 10.84
CA ARG A 357 6.12 -19.94 10.04
C ARG A 357 6.59 -21.17 10.78
N GLU A 358 6.47 -22.33 10.14
CA GLU A 358 6.96 -23.65 10.64
C GLU A 358 8.36 -23.93 10.13
#